data_e0fd781d2f043b6e2fa945812367a760
#
_entry.id   e0fd781d2f043b6e2fa945812367a760
#
_cell.length_a   1.000
_cell.length_b   1.000
_cell.length_c   1.000
_cell.angle_alpha   90.00
_cell.angle_beta   90.00
_cell.angle_gamma   90.00
#
_symmetry.space_group_name_H-M   'P 1'
#
loop_
_entity.id
_entity.type
_entity.pdbx_description
1 polymer ?
#
loop_
_entity_poly.entity_id
_entity_poly.type
_entity_poly.pdbx_seq_one_letter_code
_entity_poly.pdbx_strand_id
1 'polypeptide(L)'
;MNEGVRAEITASGPQDLVTELIDQQAAISEVLRAIAGSPHDLQPIFDAILDSAKRLCRADMGSLRLFEESGLRLVAVRGDPFLVSQVRSSFPVLDKESFLGRIATGRLPAHIPDLTALEGDHRADLWVTAAKARYRTALFLPLLKDNEIVGVISLGRTRVQPFTDKQICLFTDFAAQATIALESTRRERQYREMQGELAHANRVATMGQLTASIAHEIKQPIATARNNARAALNFLDKQPPDLGEVREALACIVGDADRANNVVDRIGSLIKKRRPGRKPSTSMQRSWR
;
A
#
# COMPACT_ATOMS: atom_id res chain seq x y z
N MET A 1 -24.80 -20.30 56.98
CA MET A 1 -23.43 -20.83 56.96
C MET A 1 -22.88 -20.55 55.55
N ASN A 2 -22.01 -19.57 55.52
CA ASN A 2 -21.38 -19.06 54.31
C ASN A 2 -19.92 -19.57 54.28
N GLU A 3 -19.63 -20.52 53.42
CA GLU A 3 -18.27 -20.89 53.02
C GLU A 3 -18.25 -20.72 51.53
N GLY A 4 -17.68 -19.69 50.91
CA GLY A 4 -16.25 -19.47 50.94
C GLY A 4 -15.69 -19.99 49.62
N VAL A 5 -16.10 -19.37 48.44
CA VAL A 5 -15.37 -19.56 47.16
C VAL A 5 -14.11 -18.72 47.26
N ARG A 6 -13.05 -19.28 47.80
CA ARG A 6 -11.68 -18.79 47.62
C ARG A 6 -11.28 -19.03 46.16
N ALA A 7 -11.25 -17.97 45.36
CA ALA A 7 -10.54 -17.96 44.10
C ALA A 7 -9.04 -18.18 44.41
N GLU A 8 -8.49 -19.30 44.00
CA GLU A 8 -7.05 -19.54 43.94
C GLU A 8 -6.45 -18.61 42.90
N ILE A 9 -5.93 -17.48 43.34
CA ILE A 9 -4.97 -16.68 42.58
C ILE A 9 -3.67 -17.48 42.60
N THR A 10 -3.45 -18.30 41.58
CA THR A 10 -2.13 -18.87 41.30
C THR A 10 -1.22 -17.73 40.94
N ALA A 11 -0.48 -17.23 41.93
CA ALA A 11 0.60 -16.26 41.75
C ALA A 11 1.65 -16.90 40.86
N SER A 12 1.75 -16.47 39.60
CA SER A 12 2.87 -16.76 38.73
C SER A 12 4.16 -16.34 39.41
N GLY A 13 5.14 -17.25 39.52
CA GLY A 13 6.41 -16.94 40.16
C GLY A 13 7.15 -15.82 39.41
N PRO A 14 8.13 -15.14 40.09
CA PRO A 14 8.90 -14.07 39.44
C PRO A 14 9.58 -14.51 38.13
N GLN A 15 9.90 -15.78 37.97
CA GLN A 15 10.48 -16.34 36.74
C GLN A 15 9.48 -16.42 35.60
N ASP A 16 8.22 -16.75 35.88
CA ASP A 16 7.16 -16.79 34.87
C ASP A 16 6.86 -15.39 34.31
N LEU A 17 6.88 -14.38 35.19
CA LEU A 17 6.68 -12.99 34.80
C LEU A 17 7.81 -12.47 33.91
N VAL A 18 9.07 -12.81 34.22
CA VAL A 18 10.23 -12.42 33.41
C VAL A 18 10.16 -13.08 32.04
N THR A 19 9.83 -14.37 31.97
CA THR A 19 9.71 -15.11 30.70
C THR A 19 8.62 -14.50 29.83
N GLU A 20 7.49 -14.16 30.41
CA GLU A 20 6.38 -13.54 29.70
C GLU A 20 6.72 -12.14 29.15
N LEU A 21 7.45 -11.33 29.92
CA LEU A 21 7.94 -10.03 29.45
C LEU A 21 8.94 -10.15 28.30
N ILE A 22 9.82 -11.15 28.36
CA ILE A 22 10.78 -11.45 27.28
C ILE A 22 10.02 -11.86 26.01
N ASP A 23 9.04 -12.74 26.12
CA ASP A 23 8.22 -13.19 24.98
C ASP A 23 7.42 -12.04 24.36
N GLN A 24 6.88 -11.15 25.20
CA GLN A 24 6.19 -9.95 24.74
C GLN A 24 7.13 -9.01 23.98
N GLN A 25 8.31 -8.76 24.53
CA GLN A 25 9.29 -7.88 23.90
C GLN A 25 9.84 -8.48 22.59
N ALA A 26 10.04 -9.80 22.54
CA ALA A 26 10.43 -10.50 21.33
C ALA A 26 9.36 -10.36 20.22
N ALA A 27 8.09 -10.51 20.58
CA ALA A 27 6.99 -10.39 19.63
C ALA A 27 6.84 -8.96 19.07
N ILE A 28 6.98 -7.93 19.91
CA ILE A 28 7.01 -6.53 19.47
C ILE A 28 8.18 -6.30 18.51
N SER A 29 9.35 -6.83 18.83
CA SER A 29 10.57 -6.72 18.00
C SER A 29 10.40 -7.42 16.64
N GLU A 30 9.66 -8.54 16.56
CA GLU A 30 9.34 -9.21 15.31
C GLU A 30 8.44 -8.33 14.42
N VAL A 31 7.40 -7.75 14.99
CA VAL A 31 6.50 -6.84 14.24
C VAL A 31 7.27 -5.62 13.73
N LEU A 32 8.10 -4.99 14.58
CA LEU A 32 8.91 -3.83 14.16
C LEU A 32 9.90 -4.19 13.05
N ARG A 33 10.52 -5.39 13.11
CA ARG A 33 11.39 -5.88 12.03
C ARG A 33 10.64 -6.12 10.74
N ALA A 34 9.43 -6.67 10.80
CA ALA A 34 8.58 -6.85 9.62
C ALA A 34 8.23 -5.51 8.97
N ILE A 35 7.91 -4.48 9.77
CA ILE A 35 7.65 -3.11 9.32
C ILE A 35 8.90 -2.53 8.61
N ALA A 36 10.07 -2.64 9.24
CA ALA A 36 11.31 -2.11 8.70
C ALA A 36 11.80 -2.83 7.44
N GLY A 37 11.56 -4.15 7.36
CA GLY A 37 12.02 -5.00 6.27
C GLY A 37 11.16 -4.96 5.00
N SER A 38 9.90 -4.55 5.09
CA SER A 38 8.96 -4.59 3.97
C SER A 38 8.08 -3.32 3.92
N PRO A 39 8.67 -2.16 3.63
CA PRO A 39 7.93 -0.88 3.64
C PRO A 39 6.84 -0.79 2.55
N HIS A 40 6.78 -1.76 1.61
CA HIS A 40 5.87 -1.75 0.47
C HIS A 40 4.86 -2.89 0.47
N ASP A 41 5.06 -3.89 1.32
CA ASP A 41 4.20 -5.07 1.41
C ASP A 41 3.68 -5.19 2.85
N LEU A 42 2.37 -5.03 3.00
CA LEU A 42 1.69 -5.17 4.29
C LEU A 42 1.56 -6.63 4.75
N GLN A 43 1.68 -7.58 3.82
CA GLN A 43 1.44 -8.99 4.12
C GLN A 43 2.41 -9.54 5.19
N PRO A 44 3.74 -9.32 5.11
CA PRO A 44 4.67 -9.78 6.15
C PRO A 44 4.38 -9.17 7.52
N ILE A 45 3.89 -7.93 7.55
CA ILE A 45 3.53 -7.24 8.80
C ILE A 45 2.31 -7.90 9.45
N PHE A 46 1.25 -8.11 8.67
CA PHE A 46 0.04 -8.78 9.16
C PHE A 46 0.33 -10.21 9.62
N ASP A 47 1.17 -10.91 8.88
CA ASP A 47 1.60 -12.26 9.20
C ASP A 47 2.36 -12.31 10.53
N ALA A 48 3.33 -11.41 10.75
CA ALA A 48 4.09 -11.31 11.99
C ALA A 48 3.20 -10.96 13.20
N ILE A 49 2.23 -10.04 13.01
CA ILE A 49 1.27 -9.68 14.05
C ILE A 49 0.43 -10.88 14.47
N LEU A 50 -0.12 -11.63 13.49
CA LEU A 50 -0.96 -12.79 13.78
C LEU A 50 -0.17 -13.93 14.41
N ASP A 51 1.05 -14.22 13.93
CA ASP A 51 1.88 -15.28 14.47
C ASP A 51 2.32 -14.98 15.91
N SER A 52 2.69 -13.72 16.20
CA SER A 52 3.02 -13.27 17.55
C SER A 52 1.81 -13.32 18.48
N ALA A 53 0.65 -12.82 18.05
CA ALA A 53 -0.57 -12.85 18.84
C ALA A 53 -1.04 -14.29 19.13
N LYS A 54 -1.01 -15.19 18.14
CA LYS A 54 -1.30 -16.61 18.33
C LYS A 54 -0.42 -17.26 19.36
N ARG A 55 0.90 -17.03 19.26
CA ARG A 55 1.90 -17.62 20.18
C ARG A 55 1.66 -17.14 21.61
N LEU A 56 1.55 -15.84 21.82
CA LEU A 56 1.40 -15.25 23.14
C LEU A 56 0.06 -15.59 23.79
N CYS A 57 -1.01 -15.58 23.01
CA CYS A 57 -2.36 -15.92 23.51
C CYS A 57 -2.65 -17.43 23.45
N ARG A 58 -1.71 -18.28 23.02
CA ARG A 58 -1.91 -19.74 22.82
C ARG A 58 -3.18 -20.04 22.04
N ALA A 59 -3.38 -19.31 20.94
CA ALA A 59 -4.52 -19.48 20.04
C ALA A 59 -4.18 -20.45 18.91
N ASP A 60 -5.16 -21.22 18.44
CA ASP A 60 -4.98 -22.17 17.35
C ASP A 60 -5.03 -21.46 16.00
N MET A 61 -5.75 -20.32 15.93
CA MET A 61 -5.85 -19.50 14.73
C MET A 61 -5.95 -18.02 15.03
N GLY A 62 -5.51 -17.21 14.03
CA GLY A 62 -5.72 -15.78 13.97
C GLY A 62 -6.16 -15.31 12.58
N SER A 63 -7.00 -14.30 12.52
CA SER A 63 -7.37 -13.63 11.26
C SER A 63 -7.42 -12.10 11.43
N LEU A 64 -7.13 -11.40 10.34
CA LEU A 64 -7.20 -9.95 10.26
C LEU A 64 -8.04 -9.55 9.06
N ARG A 65 -9.04 -8.72 9.29
CA ARG A 65 -9.92 -8.16 8.28
C ARG A 65 -9.91 -6.65 8.33
N LEU A 66 -9.94 -6.00 7.17
CA LEU A 66 -10.04 -4.55 7.05
C LEU A 66 -11.41 -4.16 6.52
N PHE A 67 -11.92 -3.01 6.99
CA PHE A 67 -13.12 -2.40 6.45
C PHE A 67 -12.78 -1.70 5.14
N GLU A 68 -13.55 -2.01 4.10
CA GLU A 68 -13.55 -1.38 2.79
C GLU A 68 -14.99 -1.00 2.42
N GLU A 69 -15.17 -0.21 1.38
CA GLU A 69 -16.52 0.22 0.91
C GLU A 69 -17.44 -0.97 0.61
N SER A 70 -16.87 -2.08 0.16
CA SER A 70 -17.60 -3.32 -0.16
C SER A 70 -17.82 -4.27 1.03
N GLY A 71 -17.30 -3.94 2.23
CA GLY A 71 -17.42 -4.77 3.41
C GLY A 71 -16.09 -5.10 4.10
N LEU A 72 -16.02 -6.26 4.74
CA LEU A 72 -14.83 -6.74 5.47
C LEU A 72 -13.96 -7.64 4.58
N ARG A 73 -12.83 -7.13 4.13
CA ARG A 73 -11.86 -7.91 3.37
C ARG A 73 -10.88 -8.65 4.29
N LEU A 74 -10.75 -9.97 4.13
CA LEU A 74 -9.72 -10.77 4.79
C LEU A 74 -8.35 -10.43 4.20
N VAL A 75 -7.43 -9.94 5.03
CA VAL A 75 -6.07 -9.57 4.61
C VAL A 75 -5.01 -10.53 5.08
N ALA A 76 -5.22 -11.18 6.23
CA ALA A 76 -4.33 -12.21 6.70
C ALA A 76 -5.06 -13.27 7.53
N VAL A 77 -4.56 -14.50 7.49
CA VAL A 77 -5.05 -15.62 8.31
C VAL A 77 -3.91 -16.57 8.59
N ARG A 78 -3.82 -17.04 9.83
CA ARG A 78 -2.81 -17.98 10.32
C ARG A 78 -3.46 -19.08 11.16
N GLY A 79 -3.05 -20.32 10.98
CA GLY A 79 -3.55 -21.45 11.73
C GLY A 79 -3.43 -22.77 10.98
N ASP A 80 -4.12 -23.78 11.45
CA ASP A 80 -4.25 -25.06 10.77
C ASP A 80 -4.82 -24.87 9.35
N PRO A 81 -4.32 -25.58 8.31
CA PRO A 81 -4.76 -25.42 6.94
C PRO A 81 -6.27 -25.59 6.74
N PHE A 82 -6.90 -26.51 7.48
CA PHE A 82 -8.34 -26.71 7.41
C PHE A 82 -9.07 -25.46 7.93
N LEU A 83 -8.69 -24.95 9.11
CA LEU A 83 -9.28 -23.75 9.70
C LEU A 83 -9.08 -22.52 8.80
N VAL A 84 -7.90 -22.37 8.22
CA VAL A 84 -7.58 -21.31 7.27
C VAL A 84 -8.50 -21.37 6.05
N SER A 85 -8.75 -22.56 5.49
CA SER A 85 -9.65 -22.74 4.33
C SER A 85 -11.08 -22.32 4.65
N GLN A 86 -11.57 -22.65 5.85
CA GLN A 86 -12.92 -22.29 6.30
C GLN A 86 -13.08 -20.77 6.46
N VAL A 87 -12.08 -20.11 7.04
CA VAL A 87 -12.12 -18.64 7.21
C VAL A 87 -12.02 -17.91 5.89
N ARG A 88 -11.23 -18.41 4.94
CA ARG A 88 -11.12 -17.85 3.58
C ARG A 88 -12.44 -17.96 2.81
N SER A 89 -13.20 -19.03 3.02
CA SER A 89 -14.51 -19.22 2.38
C SER A 89 -15.65 -18.49 3.09
N SER A 90 -15.40 -17.88 4.26
CA SER A 90 -16.41 -17.15 5.01
C SER A 90 -16.46 -15.68 4.58
N PHE A 91 -17.65 -15.24 4.17
CA PHE A 91 -17.96 -13.84 3.88
C PHE A 91 -18.85 -13.31 5.01
N PRO A 92 -18.27 -12.64 6.03
CA PRO A 92 -19.08 -12.11 7.11
C PRO A 92 -19.97 -10.98 6.60
N VAL A 93 -21.27 -11.10 6.89
CA VAL A 93 -22.23 -10.05 6.59
C VAL A 93 -22.00 -8.87 7.52
N LEU A 94 -21.86 -7.67 6.95
CA LEU A 94 -21.75 -6.40 7.67
C LEU A 94 -23.12 -5.73 7.82
N ASP A 95 -24.05 -6.45 8.43
CA ASP A 95 -25.26 -5.83 8.93
C ASP A 95 -24.98 -5.25 10.34
N LYS A 96 -25.58 -4.10 10.68
CA LYS A 96 -25.45 -3.50 12.01
C LYS A 96 -25.86 -4.44 13.13
N GLU A 97 -26.80 -5.33 12.87
CA GLU A 97 -27.29 -6.35 13.77
C GLU A 97 -26.37 -7.57 13.84
N SER A 98 -25.49 -7.77 12.85
CA SER A 98 -24.54 -8.87 12.85
C SER A 98 -23.53 -8.73 13.99
N PHE A 99 -22.91 -9.85 14.40
CA PHE A 99 -21.90 -9.83 15.46
C PHE A 99 -20.73 -8.88 15.15
N LEU A 100 -20.21 -8.91 13.92
CA LEU A 100 -19.14 -8.02 13.49
C LEU A 100 -19.60 -6.57 13.34
N GLY A 101 -20.86 -6.34 12.94
CA GLY A 101 -21.45 -5.02 12.90
C GLY A 101 -21.57 -4.38 14.29
N ARG A 102 -21.90 -5.18 15.33
CA ARG A 102 -21.91 -4.70 16.73
C ARG A 102 -20.53 -4.38 17.25
N ILE A 103 -19.49 -5.16 16.90
CA ILE A 103 -18.10 -4.81 17.22
C ILE A 103 -17.71 -3.51 16.53
N ALA A 104 -18.09 -3.35 15.27
CA ALA A 104 -17.82 -2.15 14.49
C ALA A 104 -18.48 -0.90 15.12
N THR A 105 -19.72 -1.04 15.58
CA THR A 105 -20.47 0.06 16.19
C THR A 105 -20.02 0.33 17.64
N GLY A 106 -19.82 -0.74 18.41
CA GLY A 106 -19.49 -0.66 19.84
C GLY A 106 -18.03 -0.32 20.13
N ARG A 107 -17.13 -0.56 19.15
CA ARG A 107 -15.68 -0.31 19.28
C ARG A 107 -15.02 -0.99 20.49
N LEU A 108 -15.63 -2.05 20.98
CA LEU A 108 -15.19 -2.79 22.17
C LEU A 108 -14.73 -4.19 21.80
N PRO A 109 -13.74 -4.73 22.53
CA PRO A 109 -13.39 -6.14 22.43
C PRO A 109 -14.61 -7.04 22.67
N ALA A 110 -14.71 -8.14 21.93
CA ALA A 110 -15.72 -9.16 22.15
C ALA A 110 -15.04 -10.50 22.42
N HIS A 111 -15.19 -10.98 23.65
CA HIS A 111 -14.71 -12.29 24.08
C HIS A 111 -15.88 -13.26 24.21
N ILE A 112 -15.78 -14.41 23.53
CA ILE A 112 -16.77 -15.47 23.55
C ILE A 112 -16.10 -16.71 24.14
N PRO A 113 -16.38 -17.04 25.40
CA PRO A 113 -15.79 -18.17 26.10
C PRO A 113 -16.12 -19.51 25.46
N ASP A 114 -17.36 -19.70 25.02
CA ASP A 114 -17.82 -20.89 24.28
C ASP A 114 -18.83 -20.49 23.20
N LEU A 115 -18.45 -20.70 21.95
CA LEU A 115 -19.27 -20.39 20.78
C LEU A 115 -20.53 -21.27 20.69
N THR A 116 -20.53 -22.47 21.29
CA THR A 116 -21.72 -23.33 21.29
C THR A 116 -22.79 -22.85 22.26
N ALA A 117 -22.45 -22.04 23.25
CA ALA A 117 -23.40 -21.39 24.14
C ALA A 117 -24.25 -20.30 23.47
N LEU A 118 -23.94 -19.96 22.21
CA LEU A 118 -24.64 -18.93 21.41
C LEU A 118 -25.77 -19.52 20.54
N GLU A 119 -26.10 -20.80 20.69
CA GLU A 119 -27.22 -21.44 19.98
C GLU A 119 -28.52 -20.68 20.29
N GLY A 120 -29.23 -20.25 19.22
CA GLY A 120 -30.51 -19.52 19.35
C GLY A 120 -30.42 -18.00 19.44
N ASP A 121 -29.25 -17.39 19.47
CA ASP A 121 -29.08 -15.93 19.42
C ASP A 121 -28.88 -15.45 17.96
N HIS A 122 -29.27 -14.17 17.68
CA HIS A 122 -29.08 -13.47 16.40
C HIS A 122 -27.61 -13.35 15.93
N ARG A 123 -26.71 -14.11 16.52
CA ARG A 123 -25.28 -14.27 16.19
C ARG A 123 -25.03 -15.43 15.21
N ALA A 124 -26.09 -15.89 14.55
CA ALA A 124 -26.07 -17.07 13.69
C ALA A 124 -24.96 -17.08 12.64
N ASP A 125 -24.58 -15.90 12.12
CA ASP A 125 -23.55 -15.80 11.07
C ASP A 125 -22.16 -16.17 11.57
N LEU A 126 -21.82 -15.73 12.80
CA LEU A 126 -20.57 -16.11 13.43
C LEU A 126 -20.56 -17.59 13.83
N TRP A 127 -21.71 -18.06 14.33
CA TRP A 127 -21.92 -19.45 14.74
C TRP A 127 -21.74 -20.42 13.56
N VAL A 128 -22.37 -20.13 12.41
CA VAL A 128 -22.24 -20.97 11.21
C VAL A 128 -20.78 -21.07 10.77
N THR A 129 -20.05 -19.97 10.80
CA THR A 129 -18.62 -19.95 10.47
C THR A 129 -17.78 -20.68 11.51
N ALA A 130 -18.06 -20.46 12.79
CA ALA A 130 -17.34 -21.06 13.89
C ALA A 130 -17.60 -22.57 14.01
N ALA A 131 -18.84 -23.01 13.82
CA ALA A 131 -19.19 -24.42 13.81
C ALA A 131 -18.53 -25.18 12.65
N LYS A 132 -18.53 -24.59 11.46
CA LYS A 132 -17.80 -25.12 10.30
C LYS A 132 -16.30 -25.18 10.55
N ALA A 133 -15.73 -24.18 11.22
CA ALA A 133 -14.32 -24.07 11.52
C ALA A 133 -13.89 -24.79 12.81
N ARG A 134 -14.82 -25.49 13.51
CA ARG A 134 -14.56 -26.18 14.78
C ARG A 134 -14.05 -25.28 15.90
N TYR A 135 -14.36 -24.00 15.88
CA TYR A 135 -14.00 -23.09 16.97
C TYR A 135 -14.89 -23.27 18.19
N ARG A 136 -14.30 -23.13 19.36
CA ARG A 136 -15.02 -23.19 20.63
C ARG A 136 -14.89 -21.86 21.37
N THR A 137 -13.72 -21.27 21.42
CA THR A 137 -13.48 -19.98 22.07
C THR A 137 -13.00 -18.96 21.02
N ALA A 138 -13.49 -17.73 21.07
CA ALA A 138 -13.07 -16.66 20.17
C ALA A 138 -12.91 -15.32 20.89
N LEU A 139 -11.94 -14.54 20.41
CA LEU A 139 -11.67 -13.17 20.84
C LEU A 139 -11.57 -12.29 19.60
N PHE A 140 -12.32 -11.19 19.58
CA PHE A 140 -12.32 -10.21 18.50
C PHE A 140 -11.96 -8.85 19.06
N LEU A 141 -11.03 -8.18 18.41
CA LEU A 141 -10.61 -6.83 18.77
C LEU A 141 -10.78 -5.88 17.58
N PRO A 142 -11.43 -4.72 17.78
CA PRO A 142 -11.46 -3.69 16.76
C PRO A 142 -10.09 -3.07 16.58
N LEU A 143 -9.69 -2.83 15.34
CA LEU A 143 -8.55 -1.98 14.99
C LEU A 143 -9.07 -0.56 14.87
N LEU A 144 -8.66 0.31 15.78
CA LEU A 144 -9.18 1.68 15.89
C LEU A 144 -8.12 2.68 15.45
N LYS A 145 -8.53 3.61 14.60
CA LYS A 145 -7.78 4.77 14.17
C LYS A 145 -8.58 6.05 14.45
N ASP A 146 -8.01 7.00 15.19
CA ASP A 146 -8.68 8.26 15.49
C ASP A 146 -10.14 8.05 15.95
N ASN A 147 -10.36 6.99 16.73
CA ASN A 147 -11.66 6.50 17.17
C ASN A 147 -12.59 5.97 16.03
N GLU A 148 -12.10 5.78 14.83
CA GLU A 148 -12.79 5.09 13.74
C GLU A 148 -12.29 3.66 13.61
N ILE A 149 -13.20 2.73 13.27
CA ILE A 149 -12.82 1.35 13.07
C ILE A 149 -12.27 1.14 11.66
N VAL A 150 -11.03 0.65 11.56
CA VAL A 150 -10.39 0.35 10.27
C VAL A 150 -10.33 -1.14 9.97
N GLY A 151 -10.61 -1.98 10.97
CA GLY A 151 -10.60 -3.43 10.79
C GLY A 151 -10.93 -4.18 12.07
N VAL A 152 -10.84 -5.50 11.97
CA VAL A 152 -11.02 -6.42 13.10
C VAL A 152 -9.92 -7.48 13.05
N ILE A 153 -9.25 -7.69 14.19
CA ILE A 153 -8.35 -8.82 14.39
C ILE A 153 -9.02 -9.83 15.32
N SER A 154 -8.88 -11.12 15.01
CA SER A 154 -9.51 -12.17 15.79
C SER A 154 -8.56 -13.32 16.10
N LEU A 155 -8.72 -13.92 17.27
CA LEU A 155 -8.08 -15.17 17.70
C LEU A 155 -9.14 -16.23 18.02
N GLY A 156 -8.84 -17.48 17.71
CA GLY A 156 -9.73 -18.60 17.98
C GLY A 156 -9.00 -19.81 18.56
N ARG A 157 -9.72 -20.58 19.42
CA ARG A 157 -9.28 -21.87 19.96
C ARG A 157 -10.28 -22.93 19.57
N THR A 158 -9.80 -24.12 19.29
CA THR A 158 -10.63 -25.30 18.96
C THR A 158 -11.18 -26.01 20.20
N ARG A 159 -10.80 -25.55 21.39
CA ARG A 159 -11.23 -26.03 22.70
C ARG A 159 -11.89 -24.92 23.50
N VAL A 160 -12.74 -25.28 24.45
CA VAL A 160 -13.32 -24.34 25.41
C VAL A 160 -12.23 -23.96 26.41
N GLN A 161 -11.56 -22.86 26.15
CA GLN A 161 -10.55 -22.30 27.02
C GLN A 161 -10.58 -20.78 26.89
N PRO A 162 -11.31 -20.09 27.76
CA PRO A 162 -11.44 -18.64 27.74
C PRO A 162 -10.09 -17.94 27.77
N PHE A 163 -10.00 -16.78 27.10
CA PHE A 163 -8.83 -15.92 27.20
C PHE A 163 -8.86 -15.21 28.56
N THR A 164 -7.72 -15.12 29.22
CA THR A 164 -7.59 -14.39 30.48
C THR A 164 -7.56 -12.88 30.20
N ASP A 165 -7.91 -12.05 31.21
CA ASP A 165 -7.85 -10.60 31.10
C ASP A 165 -6.47 -10.12 30.68
N LYS A 166 -5.43 -10.77 31.16
CA LYS A 166 -4.03 -10.49 30.77
C LYS A 166 -3.79 -10.75 29.28
N GLN A 167 -4.31 -11.86 28.75
CA GLN A 167 -4.21 -12.17 27.31
C GLN A 167 -5.03 -11.21 26.47
N ILE A 168 -6.19 -10.77 26.95
CA ILE A 168 -7.03 -9.77 26.27
C ILE A 168 -6.31 -8.44 26.21
N CYS A 169 -5.74 -7.98 27.33
CA CYS A 169 -4.96 -6.75 27.42
C CYS A 169 -3.76 -6.79 26.45
N LEU A 170 -2.97 -7.85 26.52
CA LEU A 170 -1.82 -8.05 25.64
C LEU A 170 -2.21 -8.03 24.16
N PHE A 171 -3.30 -8.70 23.79
CA PHE A 171 -3.76 -8.72 22.41
C PHE A 171 -4.31 -7.36 21.97
N THR A 172 -4.88 -6.58 22.88
CA THR A 172 -5.31 -5.20 22.63
C THR A 172 -4.11 -4.31 22.30
N ASP A 173 -2.99 -4.44 23.02
CA ASP A 173 -1.76 -3.72 22.73
C ASP A 173 -1.21 -4.08 21.34
N PHE A 174 -1.26 -5.38 20.96
CA PHE A 174 -0.90 -5.82 19.61
C PHE A 174 -1.82 -5.24 18.54
N ALA A 175 -3.12 -5.18 18.79
CA ALA A 175 -4.08 -4.59 17.87
C ALA A 175 -3.78 -3.09 17.63
N ALA A 176 -3.43 -2.37 18.68
CA ALA A 176 -3.02 -0.96 18.59
C ALA A 176 -1.72 -0.81 17.76
N GLN A 177 -0.71 -1.64 18.01
CA GLN A 177 0.53 -1.64 17.22
C GLN A 177 0.28 -1.98 15.75
N ALA A 178 -0.60 -2.95 15.47
CA ALA A 178 -1.03 -3.30 14.13
C ALA A 178 -1.64 -2.11 13.39
N THR A 179 -2.48 -1.35 14.07
CA THR A 179 -3.14 -0.16 13.50
C THR A 179 -2.10 0.90 13.12
N ILE A 180 -1.14 1.18 14.02
CA ILE A 180 -0.07 2.16 13.77
C ILE A 180 0.77 1.75 12.55
N ALA A 181 1.15 0.47 12.47
CA ALA A 181 1.94 -0.07 11.37
C ALA A 181 1.20 0.07 10.03
N LEU A 182 -0.08 -0.28 10.02
CA LEU A 182 -0.96 -0.18 8.85
C LEU A 182 -1.06 1.25 8.33
N GLU A 183 -1.20 2.20 9.24
CA GLU A 183 -1.25 3.61 8.91
C GLU A 183 0.05 4.16 8.34
N SER A 184 1.15 3.85 9.00
CA SER A 184 2.47 4.29 8.55
C SER A 184 2.72 3.88 7.11
N THR A 185 2.44 2.62 6.78
CA THR A 185 2.63 2.10 5.42
C THR A 185 1.66 2.73 4.41
N ARG A 186 0.40 2.96 4.81
CA ARG A 186 -0.60 3.60 3.93
C ARG A 186 -0.22 5.05 3.62
N ARG A 187 0.24 5.81 4.64
CA ARG A 187 0.70 7.20 4.46
C ARG A 187 1.93 7.28 3.55
N GLU A 188 2.88 6.36 3.71
CA GLU A 188 4.07 6.33 2.87
C GLU A 188 3.75 6.03 1.42
N ARG A 189 2.80 5.11 1.16
CA ARG A 189 2.32 4.82 -0.19
C ARG A 189 1.66 6.05 -0.82
N GLN A 190 0.73 6.70 -0.12
CA GLN A 190 0.08 7.92 -0.59
C GLN A 190 1.09 9.04 -0.88
N TYR A 191 2.08 9.22 0.00
CA TYR A 191 3.14 10.20 -0.20
C TYR A 191 3.95 9.95 -1.47
N ARG A 192 4.29 8.70 -1.75
CA ARG A 192 5.02 8.30 -2.97
C ARG A 192 4.19 8.48 -4.24
N GLU A 193 2.93 8.13 -4.19
CA GLU A 193 1.99 8.34 -5.31
C GLU A 193 1.91 9.84 -5.63
N MET A 194 1.71 10.69 -4.62
CA MET A 194 1.68 12.14 -4.76
C MET A 194 3.00 12.72 -5.28
N GLN A 195 4.16 12.23 -4.81
CA GLN A 195 5.46 12.63 -5.35
C GLN A 195 5.61 12.26 -6.83
N GLY A 196 5.11 11.08 -7.23
CA GLY A 196 5.10 10.64 -8.63
C GLY A 196 4.27 11.58 -9.51
N GLU A 197 3.09 11.96 -9.06
CA GLU A 197 2.21 12.90 -9.76
C GLU A 197 2.82 14.30 -9.87
N LEU A 198 3.38 14.82 -8.79
CA LEU A 198 4.09 16.10 -8.80
C LEU A 198 5.29 16.10 -9.75
N ALA A 199 6.07 15.02 -9.75
CA ALA A 199 7.19 14.87 -10.68
C ALA A 199 6.71 14.78 -12.14
N HIS A 200 5.55 14.17 -12.39
CA HIS A 200 4.94 14.14 -13.71
C HIS A 200 4.43 15.52 -14.13
N ALA A 201 3.68 16.20 -13.26
CA ALA A 201 3.16 17.54 -13.52
C ALA A 201 4.30 18.56 -13.80
N ASN A 202 5.36 18.52 -12.99
CA ASN A 202 6.56 19.37 -13.21
C ASN A 202 7.24 19.07 -14.55
N ARG A 203 7.29 17.80 -14.98
CA ARG A 203 7.85 17.46 -16.30
C ARG A 203 6.99 18.03 -17.43
N VAL A 204 5.67 17.91 -17.32
CA VAL A 204 4.72 18.44 -18.32
C VAL A 204 4.81 19.97 -18.38
N ALA A 205 4.82 20.66 -17.24
CA ALA A 205 4.96 22.11 -17.16
C ALA A 205 6.28 22.59 -17.79
N THR A 206 7.40 21.95 -17.43
CA THR A 206 8.72 22.28 -17.99
C THR A 206 8.77 22.04 -19.50
N MET A 207 8.16 20.94 -19.98
CA MET A 207 8.02 20.68 -21.41
C MET A 207 7.19 21.75 -22.12
N GLY A 208 6.08 22.19 -21.51
CA GLY A 208 5.25 23.26 -22.07
C GLY A 208 6.00 24.58 -22.25
N GLN A 209 6.77 25.00 -21.22
CA GLN A 209 7.59 26.21 -21.28
C GLN A 209 8.72 26.09 -22.32
N LEU A 210 9.42 24.95 -22.35
CA LEU A 210 10.45 24.69 -23.35
C LEU A 210 9.87 24.66 -24.77
N THR A 211 8.69 24.09 -24.98
CA THR A 211 8.05 24.05 -26.32
C THR A 211 7.74 25.44 -26.86
N ALA A 212 7.30 26.35 -26.01
CA ALA A 212 7.03 27.73 -26.41
C ALA A 212 8.33 28.48 -26.82
N SER A 213 9.40 28.33 -26.03
CA SER A 213 10.74 28.93 -26.34
C SER A 213 11.32 28.32 -27.62
N ILE A 214 11.27 27.03 -27.78
CA ILE A 214 11.73 26.27 -28.95
C ILE A 214 10.99 26.72 -30.22
N ALA A 215 9.65 26.83 -30.13
CA ALA A 215 8.85 27.27 -31.26
C ALA A 215 9.24 28.66 -31.70
N HIS A 216 9.59 29.55 -30.77
CA HIS A 216 10.08 30.90 -31.07
C HIS A 216 11.44 30.85 -31.72
N GLU A 217 12.42 30.10 -31.17
CA GLU A 217 13.77 29.95 -31.68
C GLU A 217 13.83 29.34 -33.10
N ILE A 218 12.89 28.42 -33.44
CA ILE A 218 12.79 27.84 -34.80
C ILE A 218 12.11 28.81 -35.76
N LYS A 219 11.05 29.53 -35.32
CA LYS A 219 10.33 30.47 -36.19
C LYS A 219 11.19 31.61 -36.69
N GLN A 220 12.17 32.09 -35.91
CA GLN A 220 13.06 33.20 -36.28
C GLN A 220 13.88 32.90 -37.54
N PRO A 221 14.72 31.86 -37.59
CA PRO A 221 15.53 31.58 -38.80
C PRO A 221 14.64 31.24 -40.01
N ILE A 222 13.50 30.58 -39.82
CA ILE A 222 12.56 30.31 -40.90
C ILE A 222 11.98 31.62 -41.50
N ALA A 223 11.62 32.58 -40.64
CA ALA A 223 11.12 33.87 -41.09
C ALA A 223 12.17 34.68 -41.85
N THR A 224 13.44 34.65 -41.36
CA THR A 224 14.55 35.31 -42.03
C THR A 224 14.87 34.65 -43.38
N ALA A 225 14.95 33.33 -43.44
CA ALA A 225 15.14 32.59 -44.67
C ALA A 225 14.07 32.91 -45.73
N ARG A 226 12.80 32.99 -45.30
CA ARG A 226 11.67 33.39 -46.17
C ARG A 226 11.82 34.81 -46.70
N ASN A 227 12.26 35.76 -45.90
CA ASN A 227 12.47 37.12 -46.31
C ASN A 227 13.64 37.24 -47.32
N ASN A 228 14.74 36.52 -47.06
CA ASN A 228 15.88 36.45 -47.98
C ASN A 228 15.50 35.79 -49.31
N ALA A 229 14.65 34.75 -49.31
CA ALA A 229 14.14 34.14 -50.54
C ALA A 229 13.31 35.14 -51.37
N ARG A 230 12.45 35.94 -50.71
CA ARG A 230 11.73 37.02 -51.40
C ARG A 230 12.65 38.08 -51.96
N ALA A 231 13.67 38.49 -51.22
CA ALA A 231 14.66 39.41 -51.70
C ALA A 231 15.40 38.87 -52.93
N ALA A 232 15.85 37.61 -52.90
CA ALA A 232 16.49 36.98 -54.04
C ALA A 232 15.59 36.97 -55.28
N LEU A 233 14.28 36.68 -55.16
CA LEU A 233 13.34 36.76 -56.23
C LEU A 233 13.22 38.18 -56.80
N ASN A 234 13.14 39.20 -55.96
CA ASN A 234 13.06 40.62 -56.38
C ASN A 234 14.34 41.06 -57.12
N PHE A 235 15.53 40.55 -56.74
CA PHE A 235 16.79 40.84 -57.42
C PHE A 235 16.89 40.15 -58.76
N LEU A 236 16.30 38.95 -58.95
CA LEU A 236 16.20 38.26 -60.20
C LEU A 236 15.28 38.95 -61.21
N ASP A 237 14.20 39.62 -60.72
CA ASP A 237 13.22 40.33 -61.57
C ASP A 237 13.74 41.69 -62.06
N LYS A 238 14.90 42.19 -61.60
CA LYS A 238 15.51 43.42 -62.11
C LYS A 238 16.03 43.23 -63.53
N GLN A 239 16.11 44.32 -64.27
CA GLN A 239 16.67 44.32 -65.63
C GLN A 239 17.88 45.32 -65.72
N PRO A 240 19.11 44.80 -65.80
CA PRO A 240 19.53 43.37 -65.78
C PRO A 240 19.43 42.80 -64.37
N PRO A 241 19.29 41.45 -64.24
CA PRO A 241 19.25 40.77 -62.94
C PRO A 241 20.51 41.01 -62.12
N ASP A 242 20.38 41.23 -60.83
CA ASP A 242 21.47 41.42 -59.89
C ASP A 242 21.88 40.04 -59.29
N LEU A 243 22.71 39.30 -60.01
CA LEU A 243 23.14 37.96 -59.60
C LEU A 243 24.06 37.93 -58.37
N GLY A 244 24.70 39.10 -58.06
CA GLY A 244 25.50 39.24 -56.83
C GLY A 244 24.62 39.18 -55.57
N GLU A 245 23.61 40.04 -55.52
CA GLU A 245 22.67 40.09 -54.43
C GLU A 245 21.82 38.81 -54.29
N VAL A 246 21.47 38.15 -55.41
CA VAL A 246 20.80 36.85 -55.41
C VAL A 246 21.67 35.80 -54.71
N ARG A 247 22.97 35.73 -55.01
CA ARG A 247 23.89 34.76 -54.41
C ARG A 247 24.04 35.03 -52.91
N GLU A 248 24.12 36.26 -52.45
CA GLU A 248 24.22 36.66 -51.05
C GLU A 248 22.95 36.27 -50.30
N ALA A 249 21.77 36.56 -50.84
CA ALA A 249 20.49 36.17 -50.26
C ALA A 249 20.34 34.64 -50.12
N LEU A 250 20.78 33.86 -51.12
CA LEU A 250 20.81 32.41 -51.08
C LEU A 250 21.77 31.86 -50.00
N ALA A 251 22.97 32.49 -49.83
CA ALA A 251 23.89 32.12 -48.79
C ALA A 251 23.32 32.35 -47.38
N CYS A 252 22.61 33.47 -47.20
CA CYS A 252 21.86 33.74 -45.94
C CYS A 252 20.79 32.70 -45.66
N ILE A 253 20.05 32.22 -46.67
CA ILE A 253 19.03 31.18 -46.53
C ILE A 253 19.64 29.86 -46.02
N VAL A 254 20.81 29.46 -46.59
CA VAL A 254 21.52 28.24 -46.13
C VAL A 254 21.94 28.38 -44.66
N GLY A 255 22.52 29.53 -44.30
CA GLY A 255 22.90 29.79 -42.91
C GLY A 255 21.71 29.81 -41.92
N ASP A 256 20.55 30.29 -42.35
CA ASP A 256 19.31 30.24 -41.55
C ASP A 256 18.77 28.80 -41.38
N ALA A 257 18.85 27.98 -42.42
CA ALA A 257 18.48 26.59 -42.38
C ALA A 257 19.36 25.78 -41.41
N ASP A 258 20.68 26.02 -41.44
CA ASP A 258 21.64 25.41 -40.52
C ASP A 258 21.36 25.82 -39.05
N ARG A 259 20.99 27.09 -38.81
CA ARG A 259 20.59 27.57 -37.49
C ARG A 259 19.35 26.85 -36.98
N ALA A 260 18.34 26.66 -37.81
CA ALA A 260 17.11 25.92 -37.45
C ALA A 260 17.42 24.45 -37.11
N ASN A 261 18.26 23.78 -37.90
CA ASN A 261 18.70 22.41 -37.64
C ASN A 261 19.44 22.27 -36.30
N ASN A 262 20.35 23.20 -35.99
CA ASN A 262 21.08 23.20 -34.71
C ASN A 262 20.13 23.31 -33.49
N VAL A 263 19.07 24.08 -33.61
CA VAL A 263 18.04 24.14 -32.54
C VAL A 263 17.35 22.79 -32.35
N VAL A 264 16.96 22.13 -33.44
CA VAL A 264 16.32 20.79 -33.41
C VAL A 264 17.24 19.74 -32.80
N ASP A 265 18.52 19.70 -33.19
CA ASP A 265 19.51 18.74 -32.66
C ASP A 265 19.76 18.94 -31.16
N ARG A 266 19.83 20.19 -30.70
CA ARG A 266 19.97 20.52 -29.28
C ARG A 266 18.79 19.99 -28.48
N ILE A 267 17.56 20.04 -29.00
CA ILE A 267 16.35 19.48 -28.38
C ILE A 267 16.42 17.97 -28.34
N GLY A 268 16.77 17.35 -29.45
CA GLY A 268 16.93 15.89 -29.55
C GLY A 268 17.89 15.34 -28.50
N SER A 269 19.01 16.04 -28.27
CA SER A 269 20.02 15.69 -27.26
C SER A 269 19.50 15.85 -25.82
N LEU A 270 18.71 16.90 -25.53
CA LEU A 270 18.09 17.13 -24.23
C LEU A 270 17.06 16.04 -23.88
N ILE A 271 16.30 15.58 -24.86
CA ILE A 271 15.31 14.52 -24.68
C ILE A 271 15.99 13.16 -24.45
N LYS A 272 17.07 12.84 -25.20
CA LYS A 272 17.83 11.58 -25.06
C LYS A 272 18.55 11.46 -23.73
N LYS A 273 19.16 12.53 -23.22
CA LYS A 273 19.91 12.57 -21.95
C LYS A 273 19.03 12.34 -20.71
N ARG A 274 17.70 12.49 -20.79
CA ARG A 274 16.73 12.36 -19.71
C ARG A 274 16.04 10.99 -19.61
N ARG A 275 16.37 10.01 -20.43
CA ARG A 275 15.91 8.62 -20.23
C ARG A 275 16.86 7.96 -19.22
N PRO A 276 16.44 7.71 -17.94
CA PRO A 276 17.23 6.87 -17.05
C PRO A 276 17.33 5.48 -17.69
N GLY A 277 18.54 4.94 -17.76
CA GLY A 277 18.86 3.69 -18.42
C GLY A 277 17.95 2.55 -17.92
N ARG A 278 17.12 2.07 -18.81
CA ARG A 278 16.41 0.80 -18.63
C ARG A 278 17.50 -0.26 -18.62
N LYS A 279 17.83 -0.82 -17.44
CA LYS A 279 18.70 -2.00 -17.35
C LYS A 279 18.16 -3.06 -18.30
N PRO A 280 18.97 -3.68 -19.14
CA PRO A 280 18.50 -4.77 -19.99
C PRO A 280 18.04 -5.90 -19.08
N SER A 281 16.77 -6.30 -19.22
CA SER A 281 16.26 -7.53 -18.62
C SER A 281 17.06 -8.68 -19.21
N THR A 282 17.83 -9.35 -18.37
CA THR A 282 18.52 -10.61 -18.72
C THR A 282 17.45 -11.61 -19.13
N SER A 283 17.30 -11.81 -20.43
CA SER A 283 16.47 -12.85 -20.98
C SER A 283 17.09 -14.19 -20.59
N MET A 284 16.41 -14.90 -19.71
CA MET A 284 16.66 -16.28 -19.36
C MET A 284 16.46 -17.12 -20.64
N GLN A 285 17.54 -17.46 -21.31
CA GLN A 285 17.54 -18.50 -22.35
C GLN A 285 17.16 -19.81 -21.68
N ARG A 286 15.91 -20.26 -21.91
CA ARG A 286 15.51 -21.65 -21.66
C ARG A 286 16.07 -22.49 -22.81
N SER A 287 17.16 -23.18 -22.51
CA SER A 287 17.67 -24.29 -23.30
C SER A 287 16.69 -25.45 -23.21
N TRP A 288 16.09 -25.82 -24.33
CA TRP A 288 15.47 -27.13 -24.54
C TRP A 288 16.54 -28.12 -24.93
N ARG A 289 16.78 -29.15 -24.12
CA ARG A 289 17.17 -30.50 -24.49
C ARG A 289 16.50 -31.51 -23.58
#